data_df466d4e64339fc5410d8683da44512e
#
_entry.id   df466d4e64339fc5410d8683da44512e
#
_cell.length_a   1.000
_cell.length_b   1.000
_cell.length_c   1.000
_cell.angle_alpha   90.00
_cell.angle_beta   90.00
_cell.angle_gamma   90.00
#
_symmetry.space_group_name_H-M   'P 1'
#
loop_
_entity.id
_entity.type
_entity.pdbx_description
1 polymer ?
#
loop_
_entity_poly.entity_id
_entity_poly.type
_entity_poly.pdbx_seq_one_letter_code
_entity_poly.pdbx_strand_id
1 'polypeptide(L)'
;ATLNWPTPSIEENSTNYTTTYYNTNGTSATFNFGSHVLAYVVTDAAGNKDSVGITVTVIDSSGPLFLVQPAVLTLDAQGFDTLQISAVDTGTYDCNGIDSLWLSQTVFTCANIGSPAVWFYAQDTLGNLDSVALNVTVNTGPNGVVQATTATTDVLCNGDSTGTATLFTTGGSGAYSYTWTSLDTTASITGLMAGTYFYDVSDTNGCVASGSITISEPTALSSSITVSNYNGFGVSAEGASDGTVDLTVTGGVGPFTFDWNNGYATTEDLNGLSEGTYFVTATDSNGCTVLDTAVITEPDYFKAVATNLSNNICPDETNGSVFVTLSGGVTPVTLSWSNGVAADTLSGLVSGWYIITAVDANGVLATDSIEVLS
;
A
#
# COMPACT_ATOMS: atom_id res chain seq x y z
N ALA A 1 -6.78 69.40 -5.04
CA ALA A 1 -8.23 69.23 -5.23
C ALA A 1 -8.79 70.59 -5.84
N THR A 2 -9.65 70.45 -6.84
CA THR A 2 -10.35 71.62 -7.43
C THR A 2 -11.67 71.77 -6.68
N LEU A 3 -11.82 72.90 -5.92
CA LEU A 3 -13.04 73.16 -5.16
C LEU A 3 -13.94 74.08 -5.98
N ASN A 4 -15.20 73.72 -6.21
CA ASN A 4 -16.20 74.60 -6.71
C ASN A 4 -16.80 75.34 -5.51
N TRP A 5 -16.59 76.65 -5.46
CA TRP A 5 -17.02 77.48 -4.41
C TRP A 5 -18.54 77.65 -4.42
N PRO A 6 -19.26 77.47 -3.30
CA PRO A 6 -20.65 77.89 -3.21
C PRO A 6 -20.71 79.38 -3.24
N THR A 7 -21.60 79.95 -4.03
CA THR A 7 -21.91 81.39 -3.97
C THR A 7 -22.64 81.69 -2.68
N PRO A 8 -22.14 82.61 -1.83
CA PRO A 8 -22.81 82.95 -0.61
C PRO A 8 -24.17 83.67 -0.94
N SER A 9 -25.20 83.39 -0.14
CA SER A 9 -26.40 84.19 -0.12
C SER A 9 -26.10 85.49 0.64
N ILE A 10 -26.27 86.62 -0.03
CA ILE A 10 -26.02 87.93 0.55
C ILE A 10 -27.36 88.57 0.80
N GLU A 11 -27.66 88.79 2.08
CA GLU A 11 -28.79 89.63 2.49
C GLU A 11 -28.31 91.09 2.70
N GLU A 12 -28.61 91.94 1.76
CA GLU A 12 -28.21 93.33 1.75
C GLU A 12 -29.42 94.18 1.39
N ASN A 13 -29.61 95.30 2.09
CA ASN A 13 -30.73 96.23 1.84
C ASN A 13 -30.33 97.31 0.84
N SER A 14 -29.15 97.28 0.25
CA SER A 14 -28.73 98.10 -0.88
C SER A 14 -28.37 97.27 -2.09
N THR A 15 -28.61 97.77 -3.30
CA THR A 15 -28.35 97.05 -4.58
C THR A 15 -26.89 97.18 -5.08
N ASN A 16 -26.06 97.97 -4.36
CA ASN A 16 -24.66 98.21 -4.76
C ASN A 16 -23.68 97.64 -3.71
N TYR A 17 -23.16 96.45 -3.94
CA TYR A 17 -22.08 95.82 -3.15
C TYR A 17 -21.03 95.17 -4.08
N THR A 18 -19.82 95.05 -3.58
CA THR A 18 -18.76 94.30 -4.21
C THR A 18 -18.33 93.10 -3.31
N THR A 19 -18.19 91.95 -3.92
CA THR A 19 -17.65 90.78 -3.21
C THR A 19 -16.18 90.55 -3.59
N THR A 20 -15.36 90.40 -2.59
CA THR A 20 -13.94 90.07 -2.78
C THR A 20 -13.62 88.73 -2.08
N TYR A 21 -12.99 87.80 -2.78
CA TYR A 21 -12.56 86.52 -2.23
C TYR A 21 -11.11 86.65 -1.73
N TYR A 22 -10.89 86.34 -0.49
CA TYR A 22 -9.56 86.27 0.06
C TYR A 22 -9.22 84.84 0.41
N ASN A 23 -8.07 84.38 -0.07
CA ASN A 23 -7.43 83.08 0.27
C ASN A 23 -6.10 83.41 0.90
N THR A 24 -5.76 82.76 2.01
CA THR A 24 -4.46 82.93 2.67
C THR A 24 -3.27 82.47 1.80
N ASN A 25 -3.55 81.77 0.72
CA ASN A 25 -2.53 81.25 -0.25
C ASN A 25 -2.59 81.91 -1.64
N GLY A 26 -3.28 83.01 -1.83
CA GLY A 26 -3.40 83.71 -3.10
C GLY A 26 -4.62 83.27 -3.95
N THR A 27 -4.71 83.76 -5.20
CA THR A 27 -5.85 83.56 -6.11
C THR A 27 -5.90 82.21 -6.82
N SER A 28 -5.08 81.19 -6.39
CA SER A 28 -5.01 79.87 -7.01
C SER A 28 -6.08 78.93 -6.42
N ALA A 29 -6.78 78.22 -7.27
CA ALA A 29 -7.76 77.20 -6.89
C ALA A 29 -7.13 75.89 -6.35
N THR A 30 -5.83 75.85 -6.13
CA THR A 30 -5.07 74.64 -5.64
C THR A 30 -4.68 74.86 -4.19
N PHE A 31 -4.98 73.85 -3.35
CA PHE A 31 -4.65 73.85 -1.93
C PHE A 31 -3.62 72.72 -1.66
N ASN A 32 -2.67 73.07 -0.83
CA ASN A 32 -1.81 72.10 -0.22
C ASN A 32 -2.56 71.34 0.87
N PHE A 33 -1.99 70.28 1.39
CA PHE A 33 -2.53 69.52 2.55
C PHE A 33 -2.62 70.46 3.78
N GLY A 34 -3.64 70.26 4.60
CA GLY A 34 -3.87 71.07 5.82
C GLY A 34 -5.14 71.83 5.79
N SER A 35 -5.35 72.68 6.85
CA SER A 35 -6.55 73.53 7.01
C SER A 35 -6.28 74.89 6.43
N HIS A 36 -7.17 75.33 5.56
CA HIS A 36 -7.13 76.61 4.88
C HIS A 36 -8.37 77.34 5.24
N VAL A 37 -8.21 78.65 5.64
CA VAL A 37 -9.34 79.51 5.89
C VAL A 37 -9.57 80.36 4.64
N LEU A 38 -10.77 80.28 4.14
CA LEU A 38 -11.24 81.07 3.01
C LEU A 38 -12.23 82.09 3.53
N ALA A 39 -12.03 83.39 3.18
CA ALA A 39 -12.92 84.45 3.62
C ALA A 39 -13.61 85.10 2.43
N TYR A 40 -14.90 85.22 2.55
CA TYR A 40 -15.69 86.11 1.71
C TYR A 40 -15.79 87.47 2.41
N VAL A 41 -15.46 88.53 1.73
CA VAL A 41 -15.65 89.88 2.22
C VAL A 41 -16.62 90.58 1.30
N VAL A 42 -17.70 91.07 1.87
CA VAL A 42 -18.70 91.92 1.17
C VAL A 42 -18.44 93.33 1.61
N THR A 43 -18.43 94.24 0.63
CA THR A 43 -18.29 95.69 0.89
C THR A 43 -19.46 96.39 0.28
N ASP A 44 -20.21 97.19 1.08
CA ASP A 44 -21.32 98.03 0.62
C ASP A 44 -20.81 99.31 -0.11
N ALA A 45 -21.71 100.05 -0.70
CA ALA A 45 -21.36 101.27 -1.43
C ALA A 45 -20.85 102.44 -0.52
N ALA A 46 -21.03 102.29 0.80
CA ALA A 46 -20.50 103.24 1.79
C ALA A 46 -19.13 102.85 2.34
N GLY A 47 -18.61 101.70 1.90
CA GLY A 47 -17.30 101.15 2.30
C GLY A 47 -17.31 100.28 3.55
N ASN A 48 -18.50 99.97 4.11
CA ASN A 48 -18.57 99.01 5.24
C ASN A 48 -18.32 97.61 4.76
N LYS A 49 -17.62 96.83 5.59
CA LYS A 49 -17.23 95.47 5.26
C LYS A 49 -17.76 94.47 6.29
N ASP A 50 -18.25 93.38 5.78
CA ASP A 50 -18.48 92.15 6.57
C ASP A 50 -17.83 90.94 5.93
N SER A 51 -17.50 89.93 6.72
CA SER A 51 -16.77 88.80 6.25
C SER A 51 -17.23 87.48 6.90
N VAL A 52 -17.31 86.40 6.12
CA VAL A 52 -17.51 85.02 6.61
C VAL A 52 -16.35 84.19 6.25
N GLY A 53 -15.80 83.45 7.23
CA GLY A 53 -14.70 82.50 7.05
C GLY A 53 -15.23 81.06 6.94
N ILE A 54 -14.73 80.33 5.92
CA ILE A 54 -14.98 78.88 5.76
C ILE A 54 -13.64 78.19 5.90
N THR A 55 -13.56 77.20 6.79
CA THR A 55 -12.38 76.38 6.92
C THR A 55 -12.52 75.16 5.99
N VAL A 56 -11.57 75.01 5.09
CA VAL A 56 -11.43 73.83 4.19
C VAL A 56 -10.23 73.10 4.65
N THR A 57 -10.41 71.81 4.97
CA THR A 57 -9.31 70.92 5.31
C THR A 57 -9.07 69.98 4.13
N VAL A 58 -7.87 70.01 3.57
CA VAL A 58 -7.41 69.06 2.55
C VAL A 58 -6.67 67.96 3.26
N ILE A 59 -7.23 66.79 3.18
CA ILE A 59 -6.63 65.58 3.76
C ILE A 59 -6.14 64.65 2.64
N ASP A 60 -5.07 63.94 2.88
CA ASP A 60 -4.69 62.79 2.05
C ASP A 60 -5.48 61.57 2.49
N SER A 61 -6.08 60.88 1.55
CA SER A 61 -6.81 59.62 1.72
C SER A 61 -6.31 58.51 0.78
N SER A 62 -5.21 58.77 0.08
CA SER A 62 -4.54 57.81 -0.79
C SER A 62 -3.43 57.10 -0.02
N GLY A 63 -3.28 55.83 -0.24
CA GLY A 63 -2.12 55.07 0.27
C GLY A 63 -0.89 55.24 -0.60
N PRO A 64 0.28 54.80 -0.12
CA PRO A 64 1.55 54.89 -0.83
C PRO A 64 1.55 54.25 -2.20
N LEU A 65 2.29 54.80 -3.15
CA LEU A 65 2.49 54.23 -4.48
C LEU A 65 3.74 53.35 -4.47
N PHE A 66 3.57 52.07 -4.84
CA PHE A 66 4.64 51.09 -4.84
C PHE A 66 5.50 51.15 -6.10
N LEU A 67 6.81 51.16 -5.90
CA LEU A 67 7.81 50.88 -6.94
C LEU A 67 8.63 49.65 -6.49
N VAL A 68 8.25 48.48 -7.04
CA VAL A 68 8.84 47.18 -6.60
C VAL A 68 9.48 46.44 -7.76
N GLN A 69 10.44 45.58 -7.42
CA GLN A 69 11.08 44.66 -8.36
C GLN A 69 10.96 43.21 -7.87
N PRO A 70 11.03 42.21 -8.77
CA PRO A 70 11.08 40.79 -8.40
C PRO A 70 12.32 40.46 -7.56
N ALA A 71 12.18 39.51 -6.65
CA ALA A 71 13.28 38.96 -5.87
C ALA A 71 13.51 37.48 -6.16
N VAL A 72 14.76 37.07 -6.20
CA VAL A 72 15.17 35.67 -6.27
C VAL A 72 16.00 35.37 -5.04
N LEU A 73 15.51 34.43 -4.24
CA LEU A 73 16.17 33.90 -3.07
C LEU A 73 16.79 32.54 -3.39
N THR A 74 17.93 32.24 -2.80
CA THR A 74 18.55 30.91 -2.89
C THR A 74 18.88 30.47 -1.48
N LEU A 75 18.22 29.42 -1.03
CA LEU A 75 18.39 28.91 0.33
C LEU A 75 19.88 28.59 0.57
N ASP A 76 20.35 28.86 1.75
CA ASP A 76 21.72 28.54 2.16
C ASP A 76 21.90 27.04 2.46
N ALA A 77 23.09 26.66 2.95
CA ALA A 77 23.39 25.27 3.31
C ALA A 77 22.55 24.75 4.49
N GLN A 78 21.93 25.64 5.25
CA GLN A 78 21.03 25.32 6.35
C GLN A 78 19.56 25.26 5.91
N GLY A 79 19.27 25.59 4.63
CA GLY A 79 17.94 25.48 4.03
C GLY A 79 17.04 26.69 4.30
N PHE A 80 17.59 27.88 4.59
CA PHE A 80 16.83 29.11 4.71
C PHE A 80 17.48 30.31 4.00
N ASP A 81 16.69 31.32 3.70
CA ASP A 81 17.13 32.63 3.23
C ASP A 81 16.16 33.72 3.76
N THR A 82 16.60 34.98 3.73
CA THR A 82 15.82 36.12 4.21
C THR A 82 15.62 37.15 3.15
N LEU A 83 14.36 37.58 2.94
CA LEU A 83 14.01 38.68 2.06
C LEU A 83 14.13 40.02 2.82
N GLN A 84 15.01 40.89 2.32
CA GLN A 84 15.13 42.25 2.82
C GLN A 84 14.23 43.19 2.01
N ILE A 85 13.63 44.21 2.66
CA ILE A 85 12.81 45.21 1.98
C ILE A 85 13.61 45.91 0.88
N SER A 86 14.88 46.24 1.13
CA SER A 86 15.78 46.86 0.15
C SER A 86 16.07 46.05 -1.11
N ALA A 87 15.74 44.75 -1.11
CA ALA A 87 15.86 43.89 -2.29
C ALA A 87 14.66 44.01 -3.23
N VAL A 88 13.52 44.45 -2.75
CA VAL A 88 12.25 44.51 -3.50
C VAL A 88 11.73 45.93 -3.68
N ASP A 89 11.99 46.81 -2.74
CA ASP A 89 11.58 48.23 -2.82
C ASP A 89 12.61 49.03 -3.64
N THR A 90 12.15 49.65 -4.72
CA THR A 90 12.98 50.54 -5.58
C THR A 90 12.70 52.00 -5.39
N GLY A 91 11.83 52.35 -4.42
CA GLY A 91 11.52 53.73 -4.09
C GLY A 91 10.03 53.98 -3.92
N THR A 92 9.33 53.12 -3.16
CA THR A 92 7.93 53.36 -2.74
C THR A 92 7.83 54.76 -2.09
N TYR A 93 6.85 55.55 -2.53
CA TYR A 93 6.71 56.93 -2.08
C TYR A 93 5.24 57.33 -1.83
N ASP A 94 5.11 58.36 -1.03
CA ASP A 94 3.84 59.09 -0.82
C ASP A 94 4.09 60.59 -0.71
N CYS A 95 3.08 61.41 -1.04
CA CYS A 95 3.16 62.86 -0.97
C CYS A 95 3.45 63.39 0.43
N ASN A 96 3.01 62.70 1.47
CA ASN A 96 3.21 63.05 2.87
C ASN A 96 4.41 62.29 3.49
N GLY A 97 5.08 61.46 2.73
CA GLY A 97 6.17 60.62 3.19
C GLY A 97 5.70 59.27 3.73
N ILE A 98 6.61 58.32 3.76
CA ILE A 98 6.38 56.98 4.27
C ILE A 98 6.72 56.92 5.77
N ASP A 99 5.79 56.38 6.58
CA ASP A 99 6.00 56.08 7.98
C ASP A 99 6.64 54.70 8.20
N SER A 100 6.07 53.67 7.57
CA SER A 100 6.54 52.30 7.76
C SER A 100 6.39 51.44 6.52
N LEU A 101 7.32 50.48 6.38
CA LEU A 101 7.35 49.45 5.33
C LEU A 101 7.58 48.08 5.97
N TRP A 102 6.83 47.09 5.51
CA TRP A 102 7.05 45.70 5.98
C TRP A 102 6.59 44.65 4.96
N LEU A 103 7.05 43.41 5.15
CA LEU A 103 6.70 42.26 4.34
C LEU A 103 5.82 41.29 5.14
N SER A 104 4.90 40.59 4.47
CA SER A 104 4.10 39.52 5.09
C SER A 104 4.97 38.33 5.54
N GLN A 105 6.10 38.13 4.88
CA GLN A 105 7.07 37.07 5.21
C GLN A 105 8.48 37.56 4.87
N THR A 106 9.41 37.32 5.79
CA THR A 106 10.83 37.71 5.63
C THR A 106 11.76 36.52 5.62
N VAL A 107 11.40 35.37 6.23
CA VAL A 107 12.20 34.15 6.27
C VAL A 107 11.56 33.07 5.41
N PHE A 108 12.36 32.44 4.59
CA PHE A 108 11.94 31.40 3.64
C PHE A 108 12.75 30.12 3.89
N THR A 109 12.05 28.99 3.81
CA THR A 109 12.61 27.65 4.01
C THR A 109 12.25 26.75 2.85
N CYS A 110 12.63 25.48 2.91
CA CYS A 110 12.30 24.49 1.88
C CYS A 110 10.79 24.37 1.60
N ALA A 111 9.96 24.66 2.61
CA ALA A 111 8.50 24.70 2.44
C ALA A 111 8.02 25.81 1.50
N ASN A 112 8.88 26.78 1.21
CA ASN A 112 8.57 27.94 0.38
C ASN A 112 9.18 27.86 -1.02
N ILE A 113 9.84 26.74 -1.39
CA ILE A 113 10.47 26.57 -2.72
C ILE A 113 9.41 26.78 -3.82
N GLY A 114 9.77 27.55 -4.84
CA GLY A 114 8.89 27.94 -5.93
C GLY A 114 8.53 29.42 -5.87
N SER A 115 7.26 29.76 -5.98
CA SER A 115 6.77 31.15 -6.01
C SER A 115 5.75 31.37 -4.87
N PRO A 116 6.21 31.56 -3.63
CA PRO A 116 5.34 31.83 -2.51
C PRO A 116 4.64 33.18 -2.65
N ALA A 117 3.42 33.29 -2.12
CA ALA A 117 2.66 34.54 -2.08
C ALA A 117 3.23 35.46 -0.98
N VAL A 118 3.88 36.55 -1.37
CA VAL A 118 4.44 37.57 -0.46
C VAL A 118 3.83 38.90 -0.75
N TRP A 119 3.39 39.61 0.32
CA TRP A 119 2.84 40.93 0.21
C TRP A 119 3.80 41.96 0.82
N PHE A 120 3.93 43.11 0.13
CA PHE A 120 4.64 44.26 0.61
C PHE A 120 3.61 45.34 1.02
N TYR A 121 3.74 45.83 2.21
CA TYR A 121 2.86 46.83 2.82
C TYR A 121 3.61 48.14 3.04
N ALA A 122 2.90 49.24 2.86
CA ALA A 122 3.41 50.57 3.14
C ALA A 122 2.32 51.38 3.83
N GLN A 123 2.71 52.18 4.81
CA GLN A 123 1.87 53.16 5.49
C GLN A 123 2.50 54.53 5.39
N ASP A 124 1.71 55.56 5.05
CA ASP A 124 2.14 56.93 5.05
C ASP A 124 2.10 57.56 6.48
N THR A 125 2.62 58.77 6.61
CA THR A 125 2.64 59.48 7.91
C THR A 125 1.25 59.92 8.41
N LEU A 126 0.22 59.81 7.61
CA LEU A 126 -1.19 60.09 7.96
C LEU A 126 -1.99 58.82 8.29
N GLY A 127 -1.36 57.63 8.16
CA GLY A 127 -1.98 56.36 8.52
C GLY A 127 -2.69 55.65 7.36
N ASN A 128 -2.62 56.16 6.11
CA ASN A 128 -3.17 55.45 4.96
C ASN A 128 -2.27 54.27 4.61
N LEU A 129 -2.91 53.10 4.45
CA LEU A 129 -2.24 51.81 4.20
C LEU A 129 -2.57 51.31 2.80
N ASP A 130 -1.57 50.77 2.11
CA ASP A 130 -1.74 50.04 0.87
C ASP A 130 -0.79 48.83 0.82
N SER A 131 -1.01 47.89 -0.14
CA SER A 131 -0.21 46.69 -0.31
C SER A 131 -0.12 46.26 -1.76
N VAL A 132 1.01 45.59 -2.09
CA VAL A 132 1.22 45.03 -3.41
C VAL A 132 1.77 43.59 -3.28
N ALA A 133 1.32 42.68 -4.18
CA ALA A 133 1.87 41.35 -4.27
C ALA A 133 3.25 41.38 -4.95
N LEU A 134 4.23 40.71 -4.34
CA LEU A 134 5.57 40.60 -4.86
C LEU A 134 5.78 39.30 -5.68
N ASN A 135 6.53 39.40 -6.75
CA ASN A 135 7.05 38.24 -7.47
C ASN A 135 8.35 37.76 -6.79
N VAL A 136 8.22 36.78 -5.89
CA VAL A 136 9.36 36.18 -5.19
C VAL A 136 9.53 34.75 -5.72
N THR A 137 10.78 34.39 -6.06
CA THR A 137 11.17 33.02 -6.44
C THR A 137 12.16 32.49 -5.42
N VAL A 138 11.89 31.32 -4.84
CA VAL A 138 12.76 30.65 -3.88
C VAL A 138 13.35 29.41 -4.53
N ASN A 139 14.66 29.37 -4.68
CA ASN A 139 15.42 28.25 -5.24
C ASN A 139 16.03 27.39 -4.13
N THR A 140 16.35 26.13 -4.47
CA THR A 140 17.10 25.23 -3.58
C THR A 140 18.50 25.73 -3.32
N GLY A 141 19.01 25.48 -2.12
CA GLY A 141 20.41 25.76 -1.75
C GLY A 141 21.42 24.75 -2.30
N PRO A 142 22.71 24.91 -1.97
CA PRO A 142 23.80 24.06 -2.47
C PRO A 142 23.70 22.60 -2.05
N ASN A 143 23.08 22.29 -0.91
CA ASN A 143 22.84 20.92 -0.42
C ASN A 143 21.56 20.29 -1.00
N GLY A 144 20.81 21.06 -1.81
CA GLY A 144 19.55 20.63 -2.39
C GLY A 144 18.43 20.43 -1.37
N VAL A 145 17.37 19.78 -1.80
CA VAL A 145 16.28 19.32 -0.91
C VAL A 145 16.64 17.97 -0.29
N VAL A 146 15.96 17.62 0.80
CA VAL A 146 16.02 16.27 1.36
C VAL A 146 15.62 15.26 0.30
N GLN A 147 16.42 14.24 0.10
CA GLN A 147 16.17 13.11 -0.80
C GLN A 147 16.35 11.81 -0.02
N ALA A 148 15.50 10.82 -0.29
CA ALA A 148 15.61 9.49 0.27
C ALA A 148 15.68 8.45 -0.85
N THR A 149 16.65 7.55 -0.76
CA THR A 149 16.71 6.31 -1.54
C THR A 149 16.44 5.13 -0.62
N THR A 150 15.93 4.03 -1.17
CA THR A 150 15.43 2.91 -0.37
C THR A 150 16.17 1.62 -0.70
N ALA A 151 16.38 0.79 0.31
CA ALA A 151 16.72 -0.62 0.15
C ALA A 151 15.75 -1.47 0.96
N THR A 152 15.30 -2.57 0.38
CA THR A 152 14.33 -3.49 0.99
C THR A 152 14.80 -4.92 0.91
N THR A 153 14.35 -5.76 1.84
CA THR A 153 14.34 -7.21 1.71
C THR A 153 12.89 -7.69 1.80
N ASP A 154 12.54 -8.60 0.90
CA ASP A 154 11.21 -9.20 0.88
C ASP A 154 11.03 -10.22 2.01
N VAL A 155 9.80 -10.63 2.24
CA VAL A 155 9.45 -11.68 3.21
C VAL A 155 9.93 -13.03 2.69
N LEU A 156 10.50 -13.84 3.55
CA LEU A 156 11.04 -15.17 3.17
C LEU A 156 9.94 -16.18 2.92
N CYS A 157 8.94 -16.26 3.80
CA CYS A 157 7.81 -17.18 3.69
C CYS A 157 6.49 -16.44 3.61
N ASN A 158 5.55 -16.93 2.85
CA ASN A 158 4.22 -16.35 2.75
C ASN A 158 3.57 -16.18 4.14
N GLY A 159 3.09 -14.97 4.43
CA GLY A 159 2.43 -14.62 5.69
C GLY A 159 3.38 -14.30 6.86
N ASP A 160 4.68 -14.42 6.69
CA ASP A 160 5.67 -14.06 7.72
C ASP A 160 5.89 -12.54 7.79
N SER A 161 6.69 -12.13 8.78
CA SER A 161 7.09 -10.75 9.00
C SER A 161 8.62 -10.61 9.05
N THR A 162 9.31 -11.10 8.02
CA THR A 162 10.78 -11.08 7.92
C THR A 162 11.32 -9.95 7.04
N GLY A 163 10.43 -9.17 6.41
CA GLY A 163 10.79 -8.05 5.54
C GLY A 163 11.52 -6.92 6.28
N THR A 164 12.37 -6.19 5.57
CA THR A 164 13.06 -5.01 6.09
C THR A 164 13.04 -3.87 5.09
N ALA A 165 13.15 -2.63 5.60
CA ALA A 165 13.32 -1.45 4.78
C ALA A 165 14.35 -0.49 5.42
N THR A 166 15.17 0.14 4.58
CA THR A 166 16.15 1.14 5.01
C THR A 166 16.09 2.35 4.09
N LEU A 167 16.07 3.54 4.67
CA LEU A 167 16.15 4.81 3.99
C LEU A 167 17.58 5.35 4.07
N PHE A 168 18.16 5.71 2.93
CA PHE A 168 19.40 6.45 2.82
C PHE A 168 19.06 7.89 2.44
N THR A 169 19.25 8.80 3.38
CA THR A 169 18.83 10.21 3.25
C THR A 169 20.03 11.08 2.95
N THR A 170 19.86 12.01 2.01
CA THR A 170 20.87 12.99 1.59
C THR A 170 20.24 14.36 1.40
N GLY A 171 21.05 15.40 1.38
CA GLY A 171 20.60 16.80 1.21
C GLY A 171 20.08 17.43 2.49
N GLY A 172 19.53 18.63 2.40
CA GLY A 172 19.00 19.38 3.54
C GLY A 172 20.03 19.71 4.62
N SER A 173 19.60 19.86 5.87
CA SER A 173 20.46 20.24 7.01
C SER A 173 21.31 19.10 7.59
N GLY A 174 21.08 17.87 7.17
CA GLY A 174 21.81 16.68 7.64
C GLY A 174 21.34 16.05 8.93
N ALA A 175 20.38 16.66 9.65
CA ALA A 175 19.72 16.06 10.81
C ALA A 175 18.29 15.68 10.40
N TYR A 176 17.97 14.38 10.45
CA TYR A 176 16.73 13.87 9.88
C TYR A 176 15.82 13.24 10.94
N SER A 177 14.52 13.44 10.76
CA SER A 177 13.44 12.74 11.44
C SER A 177 12.68 11.87 10.45
N TYR A 178 12.32 10.66 10.85
CA TYR A 178 11.62 9.68 10.01
C TYR A 178 10.24 9.40 10.58
N THR A 179 9.28 9.18 9.71
CA THR A 179 7.94 8.72 10.06
C THR A 179 7.47 7.70 9.03
N TRP A 180 7.01 6.55 9.50
CA TRP A 180 6.48 5.48 8.68
C TRP A 180 5.00 5.23 9.00
N THR A 181 4.27 4.64 8.06
CA THR A 181 2.90 4.19 8.32
C THR A 181 2.80 3.10 9.39
N SER A 182 3.90 2.39 9.67
CA SER A 182 4.05 1.46 10.80
C SER A 182 4.25 2.16 12.16
N LEU A 183 4.29 3.50 12.20
CA LEU A 183 4.57 4.35 13.35
C LEU A 183 6.03 4.31 13.84
N ASP A 184 6.92 3.68 13.12
CA ASP A 184 8.36 3.72 13.38
C ASP A 184 8.94 5.10 13.05
N THR A 185 10.03 5.45 13.76
CA THR A 185 10.71 6.75 13.65
C THR A 185 12.20 6.62 13.33
N THR A 186 12.64 5.46 12.88
CA THR A 186 14.04 5.17 12.54
C THR A 186 14.25 5.06 11.03
N ALA A 187 15.47 5.29 10.57
CA ALA A 187 15.82 5.15 9.15
C ALA A 187 15.67 3.70 8.64
N SER A 188 15.79 2.72 9.52
CA SER A 188 15.66 1.29 9.19
C SER A 188 14.58 0.67 10.05
N ILE A 189 13.69 -0.10 9.40
CA ILE A 189 12.61 -0.85 10.05
C ILE A 189 12.67 -2.31 9.63
N THR A 190 12.29 -3.20 10.53
CA THR A 190 12.35 -4.66 10.36
C THR A 190 11.07 -5.30 10.85
N GLY A 191 10.90 -6.58 10.59
CA GLY A 191 9.69 -7.29 11.00
C GLY A 191 8.47 -6.93 10.15
N LEU A 192 8.69 -6.59 8.88
CA LEU A 192 7.64 -6.17 7.96
C LEU A 192 6.97 -7.38 7.29
N MET A 193 5.66 -7.34 7.25
CA MET A 193 4.84 -8.21 6.40
C MET A 193 4.85 -7.71 4.96
N ALA A 194 4.38 -8.50 4.02
CA ALA A 194 4.13 -8.04 2.66
C ALA A 194 3.11 -6.89 2.66
N GLY A 195 3.40 -5.85 1.88
CA GLY A 195 2.55 -4.66 1.82
C GLY A 195 3.29 -3.41 1.37
N THR A 196 2.57 -2.31 1.29
CA THR A 196 3.12 -1.00 0.94
C THR A 196 3.23 -0.13 2.19
N TYR A 197 4.42 0.40 2.43
CA TYR A 197 4.75 1.28 3.55
C TYR A 197 5.12 2.66 3.01
N PHE A 198 4.41 3.69 3.50
CA PHE A 198 4.72 5.08 3.17
C PHE A 198 5.66 5.65 4.22
N TYR A 199 6.52 6.56 3.78
CA TYR A 199 7.46 7.26 4.67
C TYR A 199 7.50 8.75 4.37
N ASP A 200 7.77 9.53 5.42
CA ASP A 200 8.20 10.91 5.35
C ASP A 200 9.55 11.05 6.06
N VAL A 201 10.45 11.75 5.42
CA VAL A 201 11.74 12.14 6.02
C VAL A 201 11.79 13.65 6.03
N SER A 202 11.96 14.23 7.20
CA SER A 202 12.11 15.68 7.36
C SER A 202 13.44 16.03 8.00
N ASP A 203 14.00 17.17 7.60
CA ASP A 203 15.12 17.76 8.32
C ASP A 203 14.66 18.81 9.35
N THR A 204 15.62 19.39 10.09
CA THR A 204 15.34 20.41 11.14
C THR A 204 14.80 21.72 10.58
N ASN A 205 14.91 21.97 9.27
CA ASN A 205 14.44 23.18 8.60
C ASN A 205 13.08 23.01 7.92
N GLY A 206 12.45 21.82 8.08
CA GLY A 206 11.13 21.50 7.52
C GLY A 206 11.15 21.11 6.04
N CYS A 207 12.33 20.77 5.47
CA CYS A 207 12.39 20.11 4.18
C CYS A 207 11.90 18.67 4.32
N VAL A 208 11.00 18.23 3.45
CA VAL A 208 10.41 16.88 3.51
C VAL A 208 10.63 16.13 2.21
N ALA A 209 10.99 14.85 2.31
CA ALA A 209 10.92 13.89 1.23
C ALA A 209 9.95 12.78 1.61
N SER A 210 8.95 12.54 0.78
CA SER A 210 7.94 11.51 0.98
C SER A 210 8.05 10.44 -0.09
N GLY A 211 7.70 9.21 0.26
CA GLY A 211 7.69 8.11 -0.69
C GLY A 211 7.01 6.86 -0.15
N SER A 212 7.11 5.79 -0.91
CA SER A 212 6.61 4.48 -0.50
C SER A 212 7.55 3.38 -0.96
N ILE A 213 7.53 2.28 -0.23
CA ILE A 213 8.19 1.01 -0.57
C ILE A 213 7.16 -0.10 -0.58
N THR A 214 7.44 -1.14 -1.35
CA THR A 214 6.64 -2.37 -1.33
C THR A 214 7.54 -3.52 -0.89
N ILE A 215 7.07 -4.26 0.12
CA ILE A 215 7.63 -5.53 0.55
C ILE A 215 6.76 -6.63 -0.07
N SER A 216 7.38 -7.53 -0.80
CA SER A 216 6.72 -8.67 -1.45
C SER A 216 6.87 -9.93 -0.62
N GLU A 217 6.07 -10.95 -0.92
CA GLU A 217 6.18 -12.29 -0.37
C GLU A 217 6.04 -13.34 -1.47
N PRO A 218 6.63 -14.54 -1.31
CA PRO A 218 6.41 -15.64 -2.24
C PRO A 218 4.96 -16.14 -2.15
N THR A 219 4.53 -16.89 -3.16
CA THR A 219 3.26 -17.62 -3.09
C THR A 219 3.31 -18.67 -1.98
N ALA A 220 2.18 -18.92 -1.34
CA ALA A 220 2.10 -19.91 -0.25
C ALA A 220 2.56 -21.29 -0.72
N LEU A 221 3.45 -21.92 0.05
CA LEU A 221 3.88 -23.30 -0.19
C LEU A 221 2.71 -24.23 0.12
N SER A 222 2.39 -25.13 -0.80
CA SER A 222 1.31 -26.11 -0.66
C SER A 222 1.70 -27.45 -1.29
N SER A 223 1.11 -28.53 -0.80
CA SER A 223 1.32 -29.89 -1.29
C SER A 223 0.01 -30.56 -1.67
N SER A 224 0.10 -31.55 -2.52
CA SER A 224 -0.97 -32.50 -2.80
C SER A 224 -0.39 -33.89 -3.01
N ILE A 225 -1.09 -34.89 -2.50
CA ILE A 225 -0.65 -36.30 -2.57
C ILE A 225 -1.67 -37.12 -3.35
N THR A 226 -1.15 -37.96 -4.25
CA THR A 226 -1.91 -39.04 -4.90
C THR A 226 -1.27 -40.36 -4.54
N VAL A 227 -2.06 -41.31 -4.09
CA VAL A 227 -1.59 -42.70 -3.79
C VAL A 227 -2.03 -43.64 -4.89
N SER A 228 -1.30 -44.75 -5.06
CA SER A 228 -1.68 -45.87 -5.94
C SER A 228 -3.09 -46.34 -5.59
N ASN A 229 -3.83 -46.83 -6.58
CA ASN A 229 -5.18 -47.32 -6.42
C ASN A 229 -5.37 -48.70 -7.11
N TYR A 230 -5.38 -49.74 -6.32
CA TYR A 230 -5.71 -51.09 -6.73
C TYR A 230 -7.16 -51.42 -6.31
N ASN A 231 -8.12 -50.97 -7.13
CA ASN A 231 -9.56 -51.13 -6.88
C ASN A 231 -10.03 -50.68 -5.48
N GLY A 232 -9.48 -49.53 -4.98
CA GLY A 232 -9.87 -48.94 -3.70
C GLY A 232 -8.81 -49.12 -2.58
N PHE A 233 -7.75 -49.87 -2.82
CA PHE A 233 -6.64 -50.06 -1.88
C PHE A 233 -5.34 -49.47 -2.43
N GLY A 234 -4.41 -49.15 -1.55
CA GLY A 234 -3.10 -48.58 -1.91
C GLY A 234 -2.09 -49.63 -2.38
N VAL A 235 -2.29 -50.89 -2.04
CA VAL A 235 -1.50 -52.05 -2.51
C VAL A 235 -2.42 -53.10 -3.10
N SER A 236 -1.83 -54.00 -3.92
CA SER A 236 -2.57 -55.01 -4.69
C SER A 236 -3.12 -56.16 -3.83
N ALA A 237 -2.48 -56.50 -2.73
CA ALA A 237 -2.80 -57.62 -1.85
C ALA A 237 -2.31 -57.37 -0.42
N GLU A 238 -2.84 -58.15 0.54
CA GLU A 238 -2.31 -58.17 1.91
C GLU A 238 -0.81 -58.46 1.90
N GLY A 239 -0.03 -57.64 2.64
CA GLY A 239 1.43 -57.76 2.74
C GLY A 239 2.18 -57.39 1.48
N ALA A 240 1.53 -56.89 0.44
CA ALA A 240 2.21 -56.39 -0.76
C ALA A 240 3.00 -55.11 -0.46
N SER A 241 4.06 -54.89 -1.24
CA SER A 241 4.92 -53.69 -1.17
C SER A 241 5.02 -53.06 -2.55
N ASP A 242 3.90 -52.84 -3.21
CA ASP A 242 3.78 -52.24 -4.55
C ASP A 242 3.05 -50.90 -4.56
N GLY A 243 2.79 -50.34 -3.38
CA GLY A 243 2.18 -49.01 -3.21
C GLY A 243 3.11 -47.90 -3.70
N THR A 244 2.52 -46.83 -4.20
CA THR A 244 3.23 -45.62 -4.61
C THR A 244 2.57 -44.38 -4.07
N VAL A 245 3.37 -43.32 -3.88
CA VAL A 245 2.95 -41.97 -3.53
C VAL A 245 3.55 -41.02 -4.55
N ASP A 246 2.71 -40.21 -5.18
CA ASP A 246 3.08 -39.10 -6.05
C ASP A 246 2.77 -37.80 -5.29
N LEU A 247 3.83 -37.08 -4.91
CA LEU A 247 3.76 -35.79 -4.19
C LEU A 247 3.96 -34.66 -5.18
N THR A 248 3.05 -33.73 -5.21
CA THR A 248 3.21 -32.49 -5.98
C THR A 248 3.29 -31.30 -5.02
N VAL A 249 4.35 -30.49 -5.12
CA VAL A 249 4.54 -29.29 -4.34
C VAL A 249 4.43 -28.06 -5.24
N THR A 250 3.68 -27.02 -4.79
CA THR A 250 3.47 -25.79 -5.52
C THR A 250 3.66 -24.57 -4.60
N GLY A 251 3.93 -23.40 -5.21
CA GLY A 251 4.25 -22.19 -4.43
C GLY A 251 5.66 -22.24 -3.86
N GLY A 252 5.95 -21.40 -2.84
CA GLY A 252 7.27 -21.24 -2.25
C GLY A 252 8.35 -20.82 -3.26
N VAL A 253 9.60 -21.06 -2.89
CA VAL A 253 10.79 -20.76 -3.72
C VAL A 253 11.64 -22.01 -3.87
N GLY A 254 11.65 -22.63 -5.07
CA GLY A 254 12.48 -23.82 -5.32
C GLY A 254 14.00 -23.53 -5.24
N PRO A 255 14.84 -24.57 -5.11
CA PRO A 255 14.50 -25.99 -5.10
C PRO A 255 13.88 -26.44 -3.79
N PHE A 256 13.10 -27.54 -3.86
CA PHE A 256 12.49 -28.18 -2.69
C PHE A 256 13.33 -29.33 -2.18
N THR A 257 13.25 -29.60 -0.88
CA THR A 257 13.79 -30.77 -0.22
C THR A 257 12.69 -31.51 0.52
N PHE A 258 12.78 -32.82 0.60
CA PHE A 258 11.75 -33.69 1.17
C PHE A 258 12.33 -34.54 2.30
N ASP A 259 11.55 -34.69 3.35
CA ASP A 259 11.86 -35.58 4.48
C ASP A 259 10.62 -36.42 4.80
N TRP A 260 10.66 -37.69 4.45
CA TRP A 260 9.60 -38.65 4.75
C TRP A 260 9.91 -39.38 6.06
N ASN A 261 8.91 -39.42 6.96
CA ASN A 261 8.98 -40.16 8.23
C ASN A 261 10.29 -39.94 9.00
N ASN A 262 10.78 -38.68 9.05
CA ASN A 262 12.02 -38.30 9.73
C ASN A 262 13.26 -39.11 9.26
N GLY A 263 13.52 -39.08 7.96
CA GLY A 263 14.72 -39.68 7.36
C GLY A 263 14.51 -41.04 6.68
N TYR A 264 13.26 -41.46 6.49
CA TYR A 264 12.97 -42.70 5.72
C TYR A 264 13.35 -42.51 4.24
N ALA A 265 12.99 -41.40 3.62
CA ALA A 265 13.36 -41.07 2.25
C ALA A 265 13.46 -39.56 2.05
N THR A 266 14.18 -39.13 0.99
CA THR A 266 14.38 -37.73 0.62
C THR A 266 14.01 -37.42 -0.84
N THR A 267 13.39 -38.40 -1.52
CA THR A 267 12.84 -38.22 -2.87
C THR A 267 11.47 -37.57 -2.80
N GLU A 268 11.05 -36.89 -3.88
CA GLU A 268 9.72 -36.31 -3.97
C GLU A 268 8.66 -37.41 -3.88
N ASP A 269 8.76 -38.40 -4.76
CA ASP A 269 7.86 -39.54 -4.84
C ASP A 269 8.40 -40.76 -4.12
N LEU A 270 7.50 -41.63 -3.67
CA LEU A 270 7.81 -42.89 -3.08
C LEU A 270 7.21 -44.06 -3.90
N ASN A 271 7.92 -45.17 -3.90
CA ASN A 271 7.47 -46.44 -4.50
C ASN A 271 7.86 -47.60 -3.63
N GLY A 272 7.30 -48.79 -3.92
CA GLY A 272 7.59 -50.01 -3.17
C GLY A 272 7.07 -49.93 -1.72
N LEU A 273 5.95 -49.27 -1.49
CA LEU A 273 5.39 -49.07 -0.17
C LEU A 273 4.43 -50.17 0.24
N SER A 274 4.51 -50.57 1.49
CA SER A 274 3.53 -51.46 2.15
C SER A 274 2.40 -50.61 2.73
N GLU A 275 1.36 -51.28 3.28
CA GLU A 275 0.36 -50.62 4.13
C GLU A 275 1.04 -49.75 5.17
N GLY A 276 0.49 -48.54 5.38
CA GLY A 276 1.01 -47.62 6.41
C GLY A 276 0.64 -46.17 6.17
N THR A 277 1.07 -45.34 7.12
CA THR A 277 0.96 -43.91 7.06
C THR A 277 2.35 -43.30 6.85
N TYR A 278 2.48 -42.48 5.83
CA TYR A 278 3.72 -41.83 5.42
C TYR A 278 3.56 -40.31 5.56
N PHE A 279 4.33 -39.67 6.44
CA PHE A 279 4.34 -38.23 6.65
C PHE A 279 5.47 -37.61 5.86
N VAL A 280 5.22 -36.52 5.18
CA VAL A 280 6.25 -35.74 4.49
C VAL A 280 6.32 -34.32 5.04
N THR A 281 7.54 -33.82 5.15
CA THR A 281 7.84 -32.38 5.28
C THR A 281 8.55 -31.97 4.00
N ALA A 282 7.91 -31.14 3.20
CA ALA A 282 8.54 -30.47 2.07
C ALA A 282 9.01 -29.08 2.51
N THR A 283 10.26 -28.75 2.21
CA THR A 283 10.93 -27.51 2.59
C THR A 283 11.44 -26.83 1.34
N ASP A 284 11.14 -25.54 1.19
CA ASP A 284 11.63 -24.71 0.09
C ASP A 284 13.04 -24.15 0.37
N SER A 285 13.62 -23.41 -0.60
CA SER A 285 14.97 -22.83 -0.45
C SER A 285 15.08 -21.72 0.60
N ASN A 286 13.97 -21.12 1.00
CA ASN A 286 13.89 -20.11 2.07
C ASN A 286 13.71 -20.73 3.46
N GLY A 287 13.50 -22.05 3.52
CA GLY A 287 13.23 -22.77 4.77
C GLY A 287 11.76 -22.83 5.16
N CYS A 288 10.85 -22.42 4.27
CA CYS A 288 9.41 -22.56 4.49
C CYS A 288 8.99 -24.02 4.32
N THR A 289 8.10 -24.50 5.18
CA THR A 289 7.70 -25.91 5.22
C THR A 289 6.21 -26.11 5.01
N VAL A 290 5.86 -27.22 4.37
CA VAL A 290 4.50 -27.77 4.33
C VAL A 290 4.55 -29.23 4.74
N LEU A 291 3.56 -29.66 5.53
CA LEU A 291 3.42 -31.04 5.97
C LEU A 291 2.22 -31.68 5.28
N ASP A 292 2.38 -32.93 4.88
CA ASP A 292 1.29 -33.71 4.28
C ASP A 292 1.40 -35.19 4.70
N THR A 293 0.37 -35.99 4.38
CA THR A 293 0.24 -37.34 4.85
C THR A 293 -0.36 -38.24 3.77
N ALA A 294 0.35 -39.29 3.40
CA ALA A 294 -0.18 -40.35 2.57
C ALA A 294 -0.60 -41.54 3.43
N VAL A 295 -1.75 -42.15 3.13
CA VAL A 295 -2.22 -43.37 3.75
C VAL A 295 -2.33 -44.44 2.68
N ILE A 296 -1.53 -45.50 2.80
CA ILE A 296 -1.57 -46.69 1.97
C ILE A 296 -2.37 -47.75 2.73
N THR A 297 -3.42 -48.24 2.11
CA THR A 297 -4.29 -49.30 2.66
C THR A 297 -4.11 -50.58 1.93
N GLU A 298 -4.34 -51.73 2.58
CA GLU A 298 -4.30 -53.06 1.96
C GLU A 298 -5.67 -53.75 2.04
N PRO A 299 -6.00 -54.66 1.11
CA PRO A 299 -7.17 -55.51 1.22
C PRO A 299 -6.94 -56.63 2.26
N ASP A 300 -8.04 -57.17 2.79
CA ASP A 300 -7.98 -58.37 3.63
C ASP A 300 -7.40 -59.56 2.87
N TYR A 301 -6.74 -60.49 3.60
CA TYR A 301 -6.13 -61.72 3.03
C TYR A 301 -7.14 -62.49 2.19
N PHE A 302 -6.81 -62.70 0.91
CA PHE A 302 -7.65 -63.42 -0.03
C PHE A 302 -7.49 -64.93 0.18
N LYS A 303 -8.61 -65.63 0.55
CA LYS A 303 -8.65 -67.02 0.85
C LYS A 303 -9.87 -67.70 0.20
N ALA A 304 -9.60 -68.86 -0.40
CA ALA A 304 -10.65 -69.78 -0.83
C ALA A 304 -10.59 -71.02 0.05
N VAL A 305 -11.74 -71.53 0.47
CA VAL A 305 -11.89 -72.74 1.26
C VAL A 305 -12.92 -73.65 0.61
N ALA A 306 -12.48 -74.79 0.10
CA ALA A 306 -13.31 -75.78 -0.46
C ALA A 306 -13.90 -76.68 0.66
N THR A 307 -15.19 -76.94 0.64
CA THR A 307 -15.89 -77.78 1.60
C THR A 307 -16.70 -78.83 0.89
N ASN A 308 -16.56 -80.08 1.37
CA ASN A 308 -17.37 -81.23 0.88
C ASN A 308 -18.79 -81.09 1.44
N LEU A 309 -19.77 -81.09 0.55
CA LEU A 309 -21.23 -81.07 0.92
C LEU A 309 -21.79 -82.54 0.90
N SER A 310 -21.34 -83.37 -0.04
CA SER A 310 -21.73 -84.76 -0.08
C SER A 310 -20.65 -85.63 -0.79
N ASN A 311 -20.40 -86.84 -0.28
CA ASN A 311 -19.63 -87.86 -0.91
C ASN A 311 -20.53 -88.79 -1.72
N ASN A 312 -19.91 -89.56 -2.62
CA ASN A 312 -20.60 -90.64 -3.29
C ASN A 312 -20.89 -91.79 -2.33
N ILE A 313 -22.02 -92.45 -2.47
CA ILE A 313 -22.41 -93.56 -1.62
C ILE A 313 -21.73 -94.91 -2.14
N CYS A 314 -21.57 -94.98 -3.42
CA CYS A 314 -20.93 -96.13 -4.06
C CYS A 314 -19.86 -95.65 -5.11
N PRO A 315 -18.85 -96.48 -5.42
CA PRO A 315 -17.97 -96.21 -6.56
C PRO A 315 -18.78 -96.08 -7.85
N ASP A 316 -18.35 -95.22 -8.74
CA ASP A 316 -19.03 -94.89 -10.02
C ASP A 316 -20.28 -93.99 -9.94
N GLU A 317 -20.74 -93.61 -8.76
CA GLU A 317 -21.82 -92.65 -8.63
C GLU A 317 -21.35 -91.18 -8.93
N THR A 318 -22.32 -90.36 -9.29
CA THR A 318 -22.08 -88.91 -9.63
C THR A 318 -22.94 -87.97 -8.72
N ASN A 319 -23.08 -88.30 -7.44
CA ASN A 319 -23.86 -87.53 -6.50
C ASN A 319 -23.04 -86.73 -5.50
N GLY A 320 -21.69 -86.68 -5.69
CA GLY A 320 -20.79 -85.88 -4.94
C GLY A 320 -21.06 -84.38 -5.17
N SER A 321 -20.86 -83.56 -4.15
CA SER A 321 -20.91 -82.13 -4.29
C SER A 321 -19.94 -81.39 -3.37
N VAL A 322 -19.41 -80.27 -3.84
CA VAL A 322 -18.47 -79.44 -3.12
C VAL A 322 -18.91 -77.96 -3.26
N PHE A 323 -18.50 -77.11 -2.32
CA PHE A 323 -18.78 -75.73 -2.28
C PHE A 323 -17.53 -74.96 -1.88
N VAL A 324 -17.31 -73.76 -2.45
CA VAL A 324 -16.21 -72.85 -2.05
C VAL A 324 -16.73 -71.68 -1.26
N THR A 325 -16.10 -71.38 -0.16
CA THR A 325 -16.27 -70.13 0.61
C THR A 325 -15.07 -69.24 0.32
N LEU A 326 -15.34 -68.00 -0.04
CA LEU A 326 -14.30 -66.95 -0.25
C LEU A 326 -14.33 -65.99 0.94
N SER A 327 -13.16 -65.52 1.32
CA SER A 327 -13.03 -64.46 2.31
C SER A 327 -11.86 -63.53 1.91
N GLY A 328 -11.99 -62.23 2.21
CA GLY A 328 -10.98 -61.20 1.81
C GLY A 328 -10.87 -61.01 0.29
N GLY A 329 -9.77 -60.45 -0.16
CA GLY A 329 -9.50 -60.10 -1.54
C GLY A 329 -10.40 -58.96 -2.05
N VAL A 330 -10.27 -58.61 -3.33
CA VAL A 330 -10.96 -57.50 -3.98
C VAL A 330 -11.98 -58.04 -5.00
N THR A 331 -13.23 -57.62 -4.86
CA THR A 331 -14.28 -58.02 -5.82
C THR A 331 -14.23 -57.21 -7.13
N PRO A 332 -14.59 -57.80 -8.29
CA PRO A 332 -15.18 -59.12 -8.47
C PRO A 332 -14.13 -60.25 -8.44
N VAL A 333 -14.56 -61.43 -7.98
CA VAL A 333 -13.75 -62.67 -7.98
C VAL A 333 -14.18 -63.60 -9.10
N THR A 334 -13.25 -64.16 -9.82
CA THR A 334 -13.49 -65.24 -10.80
C THR A 334 -13.12 -66.57 -10.21
N LEU A 335 -13.92 -67.59 -10.47
CA LEU A 335 -13.75 -68.96 -9.97
C LEU A 335 -13.44 -69.88 -11.13
N SER A 336 -12.57 -70.85 -10.90
CA SER A 336 -12.30 -71.93 -11.85
C SER A 336 -11.94 -73.23 -11.10
N TRP A 337 -12.73 -74.29 -11.26
CA TRP A 337 -12.42 -75.54 -10.74
C TRP A 337 -11.59 -76.40 -11.77
N SER A 338 -10.87 -77.41 -11.31
CA SER A 338 -10.02 -78.21 -12.15
C SER A 338 -10.79 -78.99 -13.24
N ASN A 339 -12.13 -79.08 -13.15
CA ASN A 339 -13.01 -79.63 -14.18
C ASN A 339 -13.50 -78.59 -15.20
N GLY A 340 -13.04 -77.31 -15.10
CA GLY A 340 -13.39 -76.23 -16.00
C GLY A 340 -14.69 -75.53 -15.65
N VAL A 341 -15.35 -75.83 -14.57
CA VAL A 341 -16.60 -75.18 -14.14
C VAL A 341 -16.26 -73.91 -13.31
N ALA A 342 -16.97 -72.83 -13.58
CA ALA A 342 -16.85 -71.55 -12.90
C ALA A 342 -18.09 -71.28 -12.04
N ALA A 343 -18.25 -71.99 -10.94
CA ALA A 343 -19.37 -71.85 -10.00
C ALA A 343 -18.86 -71.99 -8.57
N ASP A 344 -19.62 -71.43 -7.61
CA ASP A 344 -19.32 -71.56 -6.18
C ASP A 344 -19.64 -72.97 -5.65
N THR A 345 -20.53 -73.69 -6.29
CA THR A 345 -20.96 -75.02 -5.93
C THR A 345 -20.88 -75.93 -7.14
N LEU A 346 -20.24 -77.09 -6.96
CA LEU A 346 -20.27 -78.22 -7.92
C LEU A 346 -21.12 -79.35 -7.39
N SER A 347 -21.90 -79.94 -8.27
CA SER A 347 -22.69 -81.14 -8.00
C SER A 347 -22.56 -82.14 -9.12
N GLY A 348 -22.96 -83.37 -8.90
CA GLY A 348 -22.86 -84.40 -9.91
C GLY A 348 -21.40 -84.86 -10.09
N LEU A 349 -20.63 -84.91 -9.02
CA LEU A 349 -19.20 -85.19 -9.05
C LEU A 349 -18.95 -86.70 -8.84
N VAL A 350 -17.98 -87.21 -9.58
CA VAL A 350 -17.38 -88.50 -9.30
C VAL A 350 -16.33 -88.44 -8.19
N SER A 351 -15.99 -89.55 -7.58
CA SER A 351 -14.90 -89.60 -6.60
C SER A 351 -13.58 -89.08 -7.20
N GLY A 352 -12.82 -88.27 -6.43
CA GLY A 352 -11.56 -87.74 -6.87
C GLY A 352 -11.25 -86.33 -6.31
N TRP A 353 -10.11 -85.80 -6.69
CA TRP A 353 -9.65 -84.44 -6.24
C TRP A 353 -10.15 -83.35 -7.14
N TYR A 354 -10.69 -82.30 -6.51
CA TYR A 354 -11.12 -81.08 -7.17
C TYR A 354 -10.35 -79.89 -6.59
N ILE A 355 -9.72 -79.16 -7.48
CA ILE A 355 -8.93 -77.92 -7.11
C ILE A 355 -9.74 -76.69 -7.52
N ILE A 356 -9.95 -75.83 -6.61
CA ILE A 356 -10.46 -74.49 -6.89
C ILE A 356 -9.34 -73.45 -7.02
N THR A 357 -9.39 -72.64 -8.04
CA THR A 357 -8.61 -71.44 -8.19
C THR A 357 -9.59 -70.26 -8.24
N ALA A 358 -9.46 -69.36 -7.28
CA ALA A 358 -10.15 -68.07 -7.25
C ALA A 358 -9.14 -66.99 -7.58
N VAL A 359 -9.54 -66.00 -8.41
CA VAL A 359 -8.73 -64.86 -8.78
C VAL A 359 -9.55 -63.61 -8.48
N ASP A 360 -9.00 -62.74 -7.69
CA ASP A 360 -9.66 -61.46 -7.34
C ASP A 360 -9.46 -60.39 -8.43
N ALA A 361 -10.03 -59.19 -8.25
CA ALA A 361 -9.95 -58.08 -9.21
C ALA A 361 -8.53 -57.54 -9.39
N ASN A 362 -7.63 -57.72 -8.42
CA ASN A 362 -6.23 -57.33 -8.48
C ASN A 362 -5.32 -58.47 -9.05
N GLY A 363 -5.91 -59.61 -9.41
CA GLY A 363 -5.18 -60.77 -9.95
C GLY A 363 -4.55 -61.65 -8.88
N VAL A 364 -4.86 -61.47 -7.63
CA VAL A 364 -4.38 -62.29 -6.52
C VAL A 364 -5.07 -63.64 -6.57
N LEU A 365 -4.27 -64.74 -6.37
CA LEU A 365 -4.72 -66.10 -6.47
C LEU A 365 -4.98 -66.70 -5.07
N ALA A 366 -6.15 -67.28 -4.89
CA ALA A 366 -6.42 -68.19 -3.76
C ALA A 366 -6.76 -69.59 -4.29
N THR A 367 -6.15 -70.60 -3.75
CA THR A 367 -6.35 -72.03 -4.18
C THR A 367 -6.65 -72.88 -2.98
N ASP A 368 -7.51 -73.82 -3.18
CA ASP A 368 -7.72 -74.94 -2.24
C ASP A 368 -8.07 -76.21 -3.01
N SER A 369 -7.99 -77.37 -2.32
CA SER A 369 -8.30 -78.65 -2.92
C SER A 369 -9.13 -79.48 -1.97
N ILE A 370 -10.06 -80.26 -2.50
CA ILE A 370 -10.96 -81.10 -1.75
C ILE A 370 -11.13 -82.44 -2.43
N GLU A 371 -11.22 -83.48 -1.65
CA GLU A 371 -11.48 -84.88 -2.15
C GLU A 371 -12.93 -85.24 -1.97
N VAL A 372 -13.58 -85.69 -3.02
CA VAL A 372 -14.89 -86.32 -2.98
C VAL A 372 -14.62 -87.86 -2.88
N LEU A 373 -15.00 -88.46 -1.75
CA LEU A 373 -14.82 -89.87 -1.45
C LEU A 373 -15.95 -90.73 -2.08
N SER A 374 -15.68 -92.03 -2.24
CA SER A 374 -16.64 -93.04 -2.66
C SER A 374 -16.95 -94.03 -1.55
#